data_b9cd1485cea19319348b059608626690
#
_entry.id   b9cd1485cea19319348b059608626690
#
_cell.length_a   1.000
_cell.length_b   1.000
_cell.length_c   1.000
_cell.angle_alpha   90.00
_cell.angle_beta   90.00
_cell.angle_gamma   90.00
#
_symmetry.space_group_name_H-M   'P 1'
#
loop_
_entity.id
_entity.type
_entity.pdbx_description
1 polymer ?
#
loop_
_entity_poly.entity_id
_entity_poly.type
_entity_poly.pdbx_seq_one_letter_code
_entity_poly.pdbx_strand_id
1 'polypeptide(L)'
;MSKLSQCVMLFMMLSMNVHAQQIKSNSLVEIDNQKNLDIVKINQLWNYYLLSSPDSLYDNPCWNRADKEKYKSYDLLRSEGYLGLYGLAKYGELKNLVLSIKPLDDKYYDIHSMYYWGQFKEYPYVLCTTHVLSFKDESGSFVLGNWLDFYSRNWKTVTKGNITFHYQTYKRNNGKIKKAVQFFSFLREKFNVEIDHLDVYISDGFRESQRLKGYGYDFGETAVYDTSDLGGTTDIDNNIIYSNSTQGEFYQHEMMRFVRTKYRTAHYLLTDGLSEYYLENPQIIGIPIQSHFKDLDNYLAEHPEIDLKIFDNFDTGNLTQKNYLIGFVLVDLIEKRCGHDKLLEALETVHTDEELLSFLRNELNISENDINGIIRAEIKRFAECEI
;
A
#
# COMPACT_ATOMS: atom_id res chain seq x y z
N MET A 1 -3.17 -30.54 27.52
CA MET A 1 -2.77 -30.92 26.16
C MET A 1 -1.71 -31.98 26.22
N SER A 2 -1.91 -33.11 25.57
CA SER A 2 -0.99 -34.28 25.66
C SER A 2 0.28 -33.95 24.86
N LYS A 3 1.44 -34.50 25.29
CA LYS A 3 2.71 -34.41 24.58
C LYS A 3 2.60 -34.81 23.10
N LEU A 4 1.64 -35.66 22.77
CA LEU A 4 1.32 -36.09 21.39
C LEU A 4 0.76 -34.93 20.54
N SER A 5 -0.09 -34.07 21.12
CA SER A 5 -0.66 -32.89 20.44
C SER A 5 0.40 -31.82 20.13
N GLN A 6 1.38 -31.68 21.04
CA GLN A 6 2.50 -30.74 20.79
C GLN A 6 3.47 -31.25 19.70
N CYS A 7 3.73 -32.57 19.63
CA CYS A 7 4.54 -33.16 18.56
C CYS A 7 3.83 -33.11 17.21
N VAL A 8 2.52 -33.27 17.13
CA VAL A 8 1.77 -33.17 15.88
C VAL A 8 1.73 -31.72 15.37
N MET A 9 1.58 -30.73 16.28
CA MET A 9 1.66 -29.32 15.94
C MET A 9 3.06 -28.89 15.47
N LEU A 10 4.12 -29.40 16.12
CA LEU A 10 5.49 -29.17 15.71
C LEU A 10 5.83 -29.85 14.37
N PHE A 11 5.26 -31.05 14.11
CA PHE A 11 5.43 -31.74 12.83
C PHE A 11 4.63 -31.06 11.70
N MET A 12 3.44 -30.49 11.97
CA MET A 12 2.72 -29.67 10.99
C MET A 12 3.43 -28.36 10.70
N MET A 13 4.10 -27.74 11.68
CA MET A 13 4.93 -26.54 11.42
C MET A 13 6.22 -26.86 10.67
N LEU A 14 6.78 -28.06 10.82
CA LEU A 14 7.98 -28.49 10.09
C LEU A 14 7.68 -29.04 8.68
N SER A 15 6.43 -29.41 8.38
CA SER A 15 6.04 -29.87 7.05
C SER A 15 5.52 -28.74 6.14
N MET A 16 5.37 -27.51 6.62
CA MET A 16 5.36 -26.35 5.77
C MET A 16 6.79 -26.09 5.31
N ASN A 17 7.34 -26.99 4.49
CA ASN A 17 8.36 -26.62 3.51
C ASN A 17 7.68 -25.61 2.60
N VAL A 18 7.76 -24.34 2.96
CA VAL A 18 7.60 -23.25 2.02
C VAL A 18 8.71 -23.48 1.00
N HIS A 19 8.40 -24.27 -0.01
CA HIS A 19 9.22 -24.27 -1.21
C HIS A 19 9.15 -22.81 -1.65
N ALA A 20 10.25 -22.10 -1.46
CA ALA A 20 10.40 -20.76 -2.01
C ALA A 20 9.97 -20.86 -3.47
N GLN A 21 8.82 -20.29 -3.81
CA GLN A 21 8.28 -20.38 -5.16
C GLN A 21 9.26 -19.63 -6.06
N GLN A 22 10.01 -20.40 -6.85
CA GLN A 22 10.97 -19.85 -7.79
C GLN A 22 10.19 -19.29 -8.99
N ILE A 23 10.46 -18.05 -9.31
CA ILE A 23 9.88 -17.38 -10.49
C ILE A 23 10.59 -17.95 -11.72
N LYS A 24 9.85 -18.66 -12.59
CA LYS A 24 10.37 -19.12 -13.88
C LYS A 24 10.59 -17.91 -14.79
N SER A 25 11.81 -17.71 -15.25
CA SER A 25 12.19 -16.60 -16.12
C SER A 25 12.49 -17.09 -17.54
N ASN A 26 12.04 -16.29 -18.49
CA ASN A 26 12.45 -16.36 -19.90
C ASN A 26 12.94 -14.99 -20.36
N SER A 27 13.62 -14.92 -21.50
CA SER A 27 14.10 -13.66 -22.04
C SER A 27 13.88 -13.61 -23.56
N LEU A 28 13.33 -12.49 -24.05
CA LEU A 28 13.29 -12.15 -25.47
C LEU A 28 14.58 -11.51 -25.97
N VAL A 29 15.53 -11.26 -25.07
CA VAL A 29 16.78 -10.55 -25.33
C VAL A 29 17.82 -11.42 -26.05
N GLU A 30 17.52 -12.70 -26.27
CA GLU A 30 18.51 -13.71 -26.61
C GLU A 30 19.15 -13.57 -28.01
N ILE A 31 18.50 -12.93 -28.97
CA ILE A 31 18.94 -13.08 -30.35
C ILE A 31 19.90 -11.96 -30.78
N ASP A 32 19.64 -10.71 -30.42
CA ASP A 32 20.43 -9.57 -30.91
C ASP A 32 21.57 -9.13 -29.98
N ASN A 33 21.60 -9.59 -28.74
CA ASN A 33 22.46 -9.06 -27.68
C ASN A 33 23.58 -9.99 -27.21
N GLN A 34 23.76 -11.18 -27.80
CA GLN A 34 24.90 -12.06 -27.49
C GLN A 34 26.27 -11.38 -27.68
N LYS A 35 26.31 -10.28 -28.47
CA LYS A 35 27.52 -9.48 -28.70
C LYS A 35 27.77 -8.42 -27.61
N ASN A 36 26.75 -8.05 -26.83
CA ASN A 36 26.90 -7.07 -25.74
C ASN A 36 27.06 -7.79 -24.40
N LEU A 37 28.30 -7.90 -23.95
CA LEU A 37 28.65 -8.61 -22.70
C LEU A 37 27.99 -7.99 -21.47
N ASP A 38 27.70 -6.71 -21.45
CA ASP A 38 27.05 -6.04 -20.33
C ASP A 38 25.57 -6.47 -20.23
N ILE A 39 24.86 -6.54 -21.35
CA ILE A 39 23.48 -7.04 -21.39
C ILE A 39 23.39 -8.50 -20.93
N VAL A 40 24.32 -9.33 -21.36
CA VAL A 40 24.39 -10.74 -20.91
C VAL A 40 24.57 -10.83 -19.40
N LYS A 41 25.48 -10.05 -18.83
CA LYS A 41 25.72 -10.04 -17.36
C LYS A 41 24.49 -9.52 -16.60
N ILE A 42 23.82 -8.48 -17.10
CA ILE A 42 22.62 -7.92 -16.48
C ILE A 42 21.47 -8.95 -16.52
N ASN A 43 21.30 -9.65 -17.63
CA ASN A 43 20.28 -10.70 -17.71
C ASN A 43 20.58 -11.87 -16.76
N GLN A 44 21.86 -12.23 -16.58
CA GLN A 44 22.27 -13.23 -15.59
C GLN A 44 21.98 -12.76 -14.15
N LEU A 45 22.31 -11.49 -13.83
CA LEU A 45 22.00 -10.88 -12.54
C LEU A 45 20.50 -10.91 -12.26
N TRP A 46 19.67 -10.53 -13.26
CA TRP A 46 18.21 -10.54 -13.14
C TRP A 46 17.66 -11.95 -12.86
N ASN A 47 18.12 -12.94 -13.61
CA ASN A 47 17.72 -14.32 -13.38
C ASN A 47 18.14 -14.82 -11.98
N TYR A 48 19.35 -14.47 -11.52
CA TYR A 48 19.80 -14.80 -10.18
C TYR A 48 18.92 -14.14 -9.10
N TYR A 49 18.58 -12.86 -9.28
CA TYR A 49 17.64 -12.14 -8.40
C TYR A 49 16.27 -12.83 -8.33
N LEU A 50 15.68 -13.21 -9.47
CA LEU A 50 14.38 -13.87 -9.50
C LEU A 50 14.38 -15.24 -8.80
N LEU A 51 15.51 -15.94 -8.81
CA LEU A 51 15.69 -17.21 -8.10
C LEU A 51 16.03 -17.04 -6.63
N SER A 52 16.34 -15.82 -6.17
CA SER A 52 16.65 -15.57 -4.76
C SER A 52 15.41 -15.75 -3.88
N SER A 53 15.65 -16.16 -2.62
CA SER A 53 14.56 -16.35 -1.66
C SER A 53 13.83 -15.04 -1.35
N PRO A 54 12.49 -15.03 -1.25
CA PRO A 54 11.74 -13.90 -0.68
C PRO A 54 12.23 -13.48 0.71
N ASP A 55 12.76 -14.41 1.50
CA ASP A 55 13.28 -14.12 2.84
C ASP A 55 14.54 -13.22 2.80
N SER A 56 15.20 -13.11 1.65
CA SER A 56 16.35 -12.20 1.44
C SER A 56 15.94 -10.79 1.01
N LEU A 57 14.68 -10.40 1.22
CA LEU A 57 14.15 -9.10 0.81
C LEU A 57 14.99 -7.93 1.32
N TYR A 58 15.39 -7.98 2.60
CA TYR A 58 16.12 -6.88 3.25
C TYR A 58 17.65 -6.98 3.12
N ASP A 59 18.18 -8.07 2.61
CA ASP A 59 19.59 -8.27 2.38
C ASP A 59 19.88 -9.02 1.07
N ASN A 60 19.20 -8.64 0.01
CA ASN A 60 19.38 -9.24 -1.29
C ASN A 60 20.74 -8.82 -1.90
N PRO A 61 21.64 -9.78 -2.23
CA PRO A 61 22.98 -9.46 -2.74
C PRO A 61 22.98 -8.82 -4.12
N CYS A 62 21.88 -8.93 -4.87
CA CYS A 62 21.75 -8.31 -6.20
C CYS A 62 21.57 -6.80 -6.16
N TRP A 63 21.12 -6.24 -5.04
CA TRP A 63 20.80 -4.81 -4.92
C TRP A 63 22.00 -4.00 -4.46
N ASN A 64 22.09 -2.77 -4.97
CA ASN A 64 23.14 -1.85 -4.59
C ASN A 64 23.03 -1.43 -3.13
N ARG A 65 24.20 -1.11 -2.55
CA ARG A 65 24.31 -0.78 -1.14
C ARG A 65 23.63 0.55 -0.80
N ALA A 66 23.71 1.54 -1.68
CA ALA A 66 23.15 2.87 -1.41
C ALA A 66 21.62 2.82 -1.24
N ASP A 67 20.91 2.03 -2.07
CA ASP A 67 19.47 1.84 -1.93
C ASP A 67 19.12 1.12 -0.62
N LYS A 68 19.91 0.10 -0.23
CA LYS A 68 19.73 -0.60 1.05
C LYS A 68 19.92 0.30 2.26
N GLU A 69 20.81 1.29 2.17
CA GLU A 69 21.05 2.27 3.23
C GLU A 69 19.97 3.37 3.26
N LYS A 70 19.42 3.73 2.08
CA LYS A 70 18.43 4.80 1.94
C LYS A 70 17.01 4.36 2.28
N TYR A 71 16.62 3.17 1.84
CA TYR A 71 15.25 2.66 1.94
C TYR A 71 15.17 1.45 2.86
N LYS A 72 14.18 1.41 3.73
CA LYS A 72 13.86 0.19 4.50
C LYS A 72 13.39 -0.93 3.57
N SER A 73 12.51 -0.58 2.64
CA SER A 73 11.98 -1.46 1.61
C SER A 73 12.54 -1.04 0.26
N TYR A 74 13.81 -1.31 0.03
CA TYR A 74 14.49 -0.92 -1.21
C TYR A 74 14.00 -1.68 -2.44
N ASP A 75 13.49 -2.89 -2.26
CA ASP A 75 12.96 -3.74 -3.30
C ASP A 75 11.44 -3.60 -3.37
N LEU A 76 10.96 -2.55 -4.02
CA LEU A 76 9.54 -2.24 -4.14
C LEU A 76 8.73 -3.34 -4.82
N LEU A 77 9.34 -4.13 -5.70
CA LEU A 77 8.65 -5.24 -6.37
C LEU A 77 8.32 -6.38 -5.42
N ARG A 78 9.13 -6.57 -4.36
CA ARG A 78 8.94 -7.64 -3.37
C ARG A 78 8.25 -7.14 -2.09
N SER A 79 8.46 -5.90 -1.71
CA SER A 79 7.83 -5.32 -0.52
C SER A 79 6.37 -5.00 -0.74
N GLU A 80 6.03 -4.52 -1.93
CA GLU A 80 4.68 -4.16 -2.31
C GLU A 80 4.24 -4.92 -3.57
N GLY A 81 3.00 -5.38 -3.60
CA GLY A 81 2.40 -5.93 -4.80
C GLY A 81 2.66 -7.42 -5.08
N TYR A 82 2.66 -7.78 -6.36
CA TYR A 82 2.58 -9.18 -6.82
C TYR A 82 3.81 -10.04 -6.54
N LEU A 83 4.97 -9.45 -6.38
CA LEU A 83 6.21 -10.16 -6.06
C LEU A 83 6.44 -10.35 -4.56
N GLY A 84 5.67 -9.69 -3.72
CA GLY A 84 5.66 -9.93 -2.29
C GLY A 84 5.20 -11.34 -1.94
N LEU A 85 5.48 -11.79 -0.72
CA LEU A 85 5.06 -13.12 -0.23
C LEU A 85 3.58 -13.40 -0.45
N TYR A 86 2.73 -12.39 -0.23
CA TYR A 86 1.29 -12.50 -0.46
C TYR A 86 0.95 -12.72 -1.93
N GLY A 87 1.57 -11.95 -2.84
CA GLY A 87 1.35 -12.07 -4.28
C GLY A 87 1.78 -13.43 -4.80
N LEU A 88 2.97 -13.90 -4.42
CA LEU A 88 3.47 -15.22 -4.80
C LEU A 88 2.58 -16.35 -4.25
N ALA A 89 2.11 -16.24 -3.00
CA ALA A 89 1.20 -17.21 -2.40
C ALA A 89 -0.16 -17.25 -3.11
N LYS A 90 -0.69 -16.08 -3.52
CA LYS A 90 -1.99 -15.97 -4.18
C LYS A 90 -1.99 -16.47 -5.63
N TYR A 91 -0.93 -16.15 -6.39
CA TYR A 91 -0.90 -16.39 -7.83
C TYR A 91 -0.12 -17.66 -8.24
N GLY A 92 0.40 -18.42 -7.29
CA GLY A 92 1.04 -19.70 -7.54
C GLY A 92 2.28 -19.57 -8.43
N GLU A 93 2.29 -20.22 -9.60
CA GLU A 93 3.42 -20.18 -10.54
C GLU A 93 3.50 -18.84 -11.28
N LEU A 94 3.97 -17.79 -10.60
CA LEU A 94 4.29 -16.52 -11.24
C LEU A 94 5.48 -16.69 -12.19
N LYS A 95 5.37 -16.16 -13.41
CA LYS A 95 6.39 -16.21 -14.45
C LYS A 95 6.86 -14.81 -14.79
N ASN A 96 8.13 -14.68 -15.14
CA ASN A 96 8.71 -13.44 -15.62
C ASN A 96 9.20 -13.61 -17.07
N LEU A 97 8.98 -12.57 -17.87
CA LEU A 97 9.53 -12.46 -19.21
C LEU A 97 10.29 -11.13 -19.31
N VAL A 98 11.59 -11.20 -19.50
CA VAL A 98 12.39 -10.01 -19.79
C VAL A 98 12.06 -9.56 -21.23
N LEU A 99 11.42 -8.41 -21.36
CA LEU A 99 11.02 -7.82 -22.62
C LEU A 99 12.21 -7.11 -23.29
N SER A 100 13.00 -6.39 -22.53
CA SER A 100 14.20 -5.73 -23.03
C SER A 100 15.18 -5.38 -21.90
N ILE A 101 16.47 -5.28 -22.23
CA ILE A 101 17.49 -4.63 -21.42
C ILE A 101 18.12 -3.55 -22.29
N LYS A 102 17.97 -2.28 -21.93
CA LYS A 102 18.39 -1.15 -22.74
C LYS A 102 19.25 -0.18 -21.93
N PRO A 103 20.33 0.38 -22.52
CA PRO A 103 21.03 1.50 -21.91
C PRO A 103 20.09 2.72 -21.88
N LEU A 104 20.05 3.39 -20.73
CA LEU A 104 19.35 4.67 -20.53
C LEU A 104 20.30 5.85 -20.71
N ASP A 105 21.53 5.66 -20.27
CA ASP A 105 22.66 6.57 -20.44
C ASP A 105 23.99 5.77 -20.31
N ASP A 106 25.11 6.45 -20.14
CA ASP A 106 26.44 5.83 -20.06
C ASP A 106 26.62 4.94 -18.83
N LYS A 107 25.76 5.10 -17.80
CA LYS A 107 25.87 4.42 -16.52
C LYS A 107 24.76 3.40 -16.28
N TYR A 108 23.53 3.71 -16.65
CA TYR A 108 22.32 2.98 -16.25
C TYR A 108 21.73 2.18 -17.40
N TYR A 109 21.19 1.04 -17.06
CA TYR A 109 20.39 0.17 -17.92
C TYR A 109 19.00 0.00 -17.32
N ASP A 110 17.99 -0.09 -18.19
CA ASP A 110 16.62 -0.45 -17.84
C ASP A 110 16.41 -1.94 -18.11
N ILE A 111 16.05 -2.68 -17.07
CA ILE A 111 15.50 -4.03 -17.20
C ILE A 111 13.99 -3.89 -17.25
N HIS A 112 13.41 -3.99 -18.45
CA HIS A 112 11.97 -3.99 -18.64
C HIS A 112 11.47 -5.42 -18.70
N SER A 113 10.62 -5.82 -17.77
CA SER A 113 10.10 -7.17 -17.68
C SER A 113 8.59 -7.22 -17.47
N MET A 114 7.99 -8.37 -17.72
CA MET A 114 6.57 -8.64 -17.56
C MET A 114 6.38 -9.81 -16.61
N TYR A 115 5.48 -9.63 -15.64
CA TYR A 115 5.02 -10.71 -14.77
C TYR A 115 3.65 -11.18 -15.21
N TYR A 116 3.52 -12.50 -15.33
CA TYR A 116 2.30 -13.11 -15.82
C TYR A 116 2.04 -14.46 -15.16
N TRP A 117 0.79 -14.85 -15.18
CA TRP A 117 0.30 -16.14 -14.71
C TRP A 117 -0.31 -16.93 -15.85
N GLY A 118 -0.20 -18.27 -15.78
CA GLY A 118 -0.70 -19.15 -16.83
C GLY A 118 0.32 -19.49 -17.91
N GLN A 119 -0.15 -19.99 -19.05
CA GLN A 119 0.71 -20.37 -20.18
C GLN A 119 0.71 -19.27 -21.24
N PHE A 120 1.88 -18.74 -21.57
CA PHE A 120 2.04 -17.63 -22.51
C PHE A 120 1.39 -17.88 -23.88
N LYS A 121 1.36 -19.15 -24.34
CA LYS A 121 0.79 -19.52 -25.64
C LYS A 121 -0.73 -19.63 -25.65
N GLU A 122 -1.37 -19.71 -24.50
CA GLU A 122 -2.82 -19.97 -24.42
C GLU A 122 -3.66 -18.76 -24.02
N TYR A 123 -3.20 -17.81 -23.33
CA TYR A 123 -3.77 -16.55 -22.79
C TYR A 123 -3.13 -16.26 -21.43
N PRO A 124 -1.95 -15.63 -21.42
CA PRO A 124 -1.31 -15.26 -20.17
C PRO A 124 -2.10 -14.11 -19.52
N TYR A 125 -2.38 -14.26 -18.25
CA TYR A 125 -2.82 -13.11 -17.46
C TYR A 125 -1.59 -12.27 -17.13
N VAL A 126 -1.44 -11.12 -17.79
CA VAL A 126 -0.40 -10.15 -17.46
C VAL A 126 -0.82 -9.44 -16.17
N LEU A 127 -0.03 -9.61 -15.13
CA LEU A 127 -0.24 -8.95 -13.85
C LEU A 127 0.36 -7.54 -13.85
N CYS A 128 1.62 -7.43 -14.24
CA CYS A 128 2.27 -6.13 -14.36
C CYS A 128 3.47 -6.18 -15.31
N THR A 129 3.89 -5.01 -15.76
CA THR A 129 5.22 -4.79 -16.34
C THR A 129 6.04 -3.88 -15.42
N THR A 130 7.33 -4.13 -15.35
CA THR A 130 8.20 -3.42 -14.41
C THR A 130 9.47 -2.93 -15.05
N HIS A 131 9.99 -1.84 -14.50
CA HIS A 131 11.30 -1.25 -14.81
C HIS A 131 12.18 -1.31 -13.58
N VAL A 132 13.36 -1.88 -13.72
CA VAL A 132 14.37 -1.93 -12.66
C VAL A 132 15.69 -1.44 -13.23
N LEU A 133 16.41 -0.63 -12.48
CA LEU A 133 17.73 -0.18 -12.89
C LEU A 133 18.75 -1.29 -12.72
N SER A 134 19.75 -1.30 -13.61
CA SER A 134 21.02 -1.97 -13.39
C SER A 134 22.17 -1.06 -13.77
N PHE A 135 23.23 -1.10 -12.98
CA PHE A 135 24.45 -0.33 -13.20
C PHE A 135 25.65 -1.01 -12.54
N LYS A 136 26.87 -0.56 -12.90
CA LYS A 136 28.09 -1.05 -12.26
C LYS A 136 28.32 -0.31 -10.94
N ASP A 137 28.51 -1.06 -9.87
CA ASP A 137 28.94 -0.52 -8.58
C ASP A 137 30.44 -0.13 -8.59
N GLU A 138 30.97 0.27 -7.44
CA GLU A 138 32.37 0.65 -7.29
C GLU A 138 33.35 -0.48 -7.58
N SER A 139 32.92 -1.74 -7.45
CA SER A 139 33.72 -2.92 -7.78
C SER A 139 33.74 -3.23 -9.28
N GLY A 140 32.91 -2.56 -10.08
CA GLY A 140 32.67 -2.82 -11.49
C GLY A 140 31.70 -3.99 -11.75
N SER A 141 31.05 -4.52 -10.71
CA SER A 141 30.02 -5.55 -10.81
C SER A 141 28.64 -4.92 -11.06
N PHE A 142 27.81 -5.56 -11.88
CA PHE A 142 26.45 -5.12 -12.06
C PHE A 142 25.61 -5.40 -10.82
N VAL A 143 24.82 -4.41 -10.43
CA VAL A 143 23.85 -4.46 -9.33
C VAL A 143 22.50 -3.92 -9.80
N LEU A 144 21.42 -4.26 -9.08
CA LEU A 144 20.10 -3.69 -9.28
C LEU A 144 19.96 -2.40 -8.47
N GLY A 145 19.09 -1.52 -8.92
CA GLY A 145 18.80 -0.25 -8.27
C GLY A 145 17.35 0.18 -8.39
N ASN A 146 16.94 1.05 -7.47
CA ASN A 146 15.59 1.58 -7.42
C ASN A 146 15.32 2.52 -8.61
N TRP A 147 14.17 2.33 -9.23
CA TRP A 147 13.74 3.17 -10.35
C TRP A 147 13.37 4.59 -9.94
N LEU A 148 12.85 4.78 -8.72
CA LEU A 148 12.34 6.05 -8.21
C LEU A 148 13.34 7.20 -8.33
N ASP A 149 14.55 7.01 -7.81
CA ASP A 149 15.59 8.05 -7.82
C ASP A 149 16.03 8.44 -9.24
N PHE A 150 16.12 7.45 -10.11
CA PHE A 150 16.47 7.69 -11.50
C PHE A 150 15.35 8.43 -12.24
N TYR A 151 14.13 8.00 -12.08
CA TYR A 151 12.97 8.57 -12.77
C TYR A 151 12.70 10.02 -12.34
N SER A 152 12.82 10.28 -11.04
CA SER A 152 12.57 11.60 -10.45
C SER A 152 13.81 12.52 -10.41
N ARG A 153 14.98 12.08 -10.92
CA ARG A 153 16.27 12.82 -10.80
C ARG A 153 16.25 14.27 -11.29
N ASN A 154 15.37 14.59 -12.22
CA ASN A 154 15.23 15.93 -12.81
C ASN A 154 14.02 16.69 -12.25
N TRP A 155 13.31 16.14 -11.27
CA TRP A 155 12.16 16.80 -10.69
C TRP A 155 12.58 17.96 -9.80
N LYS A 156 11.75 19.00 -9.77
CA LYS A 156 11.96 20.15 -8.88
C LYS A 156 11.60 19.74 -7.45
N THR A 157 12.41 20.15 -6.48
CA THR A 157 12.17 19.85 -5.08
C THR A 157 11.98 21.10 -4.22
N VAL A 158 11.16 21.00 -3.19
CA VAL A 158 10.97 22.04 -2.19
C VAL A 158 10.79 21.40 -0.82
N THR A 159 11.64 21.73 0.13
CA THR A 159 11.51 21.26 1.52
C THR A 159 10.85 22.34 2.37
N LYS A 160 9.87 21.95 3.18
CA LYS A 160 9.20 22.78 4.19
C LYS A 160 8.94 21.97 5.46
N GLY A 161 9.49 22.41 6.58
CA GLY A 161 9.50 21.61 7.81
C GLY A 161 10.14 20.25 7.55
N ASN A 162 9.45 19.21 7.91
CA ASN A 162 9.89 17.83 7.77
C ASN A 162 9.39 17.15 6.48
N ILE A 163 8.91 17.93 5.50
CA ILE A 163 8.37 17.38 4.25
C ILE A 163 9.18 17.91 3.06
N THR A 164 9.62 17.00 2.18
CA THR A 164 10.15 17.34 0.87
C THR A 164 9.14 17.00 -0.21
N PHE A 165 8.77 17.98 -0.99
CA PHE A 165 7.87 17.85 -2.14
C PHE A 165 8.67 17.77 -3.42
N HIS A 166 8.38 16.77 -4.26
CA HIS A 166 8.98 16.52 -5.56
C HIS A 166 7.93 16.75 -6.64
N TYR A 167 8.26 17.59 -7.64
CA TYR A 167 7.31 18.02 -8.67
C TYR A 167 7.76 17.56 -10.04
N GLN A 168 6.91 16.84 -10.75
CA GLN A 168 7.12 16.53 -12.18
C GLN A 168 6.87 17.79 -13.01
N THR A 169 5.63 18.16 -13.25
CA THR A 169 5.25 19.39 -13.97
C THR A 169 4.24 20.24 -13.18
N TYR A 170 3.65 19.67 -12.13
CA TYR A 170 2.64 20.33 -11.31
C TYR A 170 3.10 21.67 -10.75
N LYS A 171 2.22 22.67 -10.84
CA LYS A 171 2.51 24.00 -10.33
C LYS A 171 2.33 24.05 -8.81
N ARG A 172 3.44 24.30 -8.11
CA ARG A 172 3.50 24.42 -6.65
C ARG A 172 2.39 25.31 -6.08
N ASN A 173 1.72 24.82 -5.02
CA ASN A 173 0.72 25.54 -4.24
C ASN A 173 1.17 25.75 -2.80
N ASN A 174 1.59 26.96 -2.45
CA ASN A 174 2.07 27.28 -1.10
C ASN A 174 0.98 27.13 -0.02
N GLY A 175 -0.30 27.30 -0.36
CA GLY A 175 -1.42 27.09 0.56
C GLY A 175 -1.54 25.61 0.92
N LYS A 176 -1.50 24.71 -0.06
CA LYS A 176 -1.51 23.26 0.17
C LYS A 176 -0.27 22.81 0.94
N ILE A 177 0.93 23.34 0.63
CA ILE A 177 2.16 23.06 1.40
C ILE A 177 1.97 23.41 2.88
N LYS A 178 1.45 24.61 3.18
CA LYS A 178 1.22 25.03 4.57
C LYS A 178 0.27 24.06 5.29
N LYS A 179 -0.84 23.69 4.65
CA LYS A 179 -1.80 22.72 5.20
C LYS A 179 -1.15 21.35 5.43
N ALA A 180 -0.37 20.85 4.47
CA ALA A 180 0.34 19.58 4.60
C ALA A 180 1.28 19.57 5.80
N VAL A 181 2.09 20.62 5.98
CA VAL A 181 3.01 20.72 7.13
C VAL A 181 2.24 20.79 8.44
N GLN A 182 1.15 21.55 8.50
CA GLN A 182 0.31 21.66 9.70
C GLN A 182 -0.34 20.31 10.04
N PHE A 183 -0.88 19.63 9.05
CA PHE A 183 -1.53 18.34 9.22
C PHE A 183 -0.52 17.24 9.63
N PHE A 184 0.67 17.25 9.06
CA PHE A 184 1.72 16.32 9.47
C PHE A 184 2.18 16.56 10.92
N SER A 185 2.28 17.83 11.34
CA SER A 185 2.54 18.16 12.76
C SER A 185 1.41 17.67 13.66
N PHE A 186 0.15 17.86 13.24
CA PHE A 186 -1.02 17.33 13.96
C PHE A 186 -0.95 15.80 14.12
N LEU A 187 -0.58 15.03 13.08
CA LEU A 187 -0.44 13.57 13.18
C LEU A 187 0.64 13.17 14.19
N ARG A 188 1.77 13.84 14.15
CA ARG A 188 2.88 13.59 15.09
C ARG A 188 2.47 13.85 16.54
N GLU A 189 1.79 14.95 16.81
CA GLU A 189 1.37 15.36 18.15
C GLU A 189 0.17 14.52 18.63
N LYS A 190 -0.85 14.38 17.81
CA LYS A 190 -2.12 13.75 18.18
C LYS A 190 -2.00 12.22 18.30
N PHE A 191 -1.24 11.57 17.39
CA PHE A 191 -1.11 10.12 17.33
C PHE A 191 0.28 9.61 17.75
N ASN A 192 1.15 10.49 18.24
CA ASN A 192 2.53 10.16 18.61
C ASN A 192 3.29 9.42 17.48
N VAL A 193 3.11 9.86 16.24
CA VAL A 193 3.76 9.27 15.07
C VAL A 193 5.20 9.74 14.99
N GLU A 194 6.15 8.81 15.04
CA GLU A 194 7.59 9.10 15.02
C GLU A 194 8.13 9.00 13.58
N ILE A 195 7.89 10.04 12.78
CA ILE A 195 8.43 10.18 11.43
C ILE A 195 9.20 11.48 11.36
N ASP A 196 10.51 11.40 11.13
CA ASP A 196 11.38 12.56 11.06
C ASP A 196 11.28 13.29 9.74
N HIS A 197 11.04 12.57 8.65
CA HIS A 197 10.98 13.11 7.31
C HIS A 197 9.93 12.38 6.45
N LEU A 198 9.26 13.14 5.59
CA LEU A 198 8.27 12.65 4.62
C LEU A 198 8.63 13.17 3.23
N ASP A 199 8.65 12.29 2.24
CA ASP A 199 8.75 12.65 0.83
C ASP A 199 7.38 12.57 0.15
N VAL A 200 7.00 13.61 -0.58
CA VAL A 200 5.75 13.67 -1.35
C VAL A 200 6.07 13.87 -2.81
N TYR A 201 5.85 12.86 -3.63
CA TYR A 201 6.04 12.91 -5.07
C TYR A 201 4.72 13.28 -5.76
N ILE A 202 4.71 14.40 -6.49
CA ILE A 202 3.51 14.92 -7.17
C ILE A 202 3.70 14.73 -8.66
N SER A 203 3.08 13.69 -9.19
CA SER A 203 3.08 13.31 -10.60
C SER A 203 1.95 13.98 -11.38
N ASP A 204 1.99 13.92 -12.70
CA ASP A 204 0.95 14.49 -13.56
C ASP A 204 -0.36 13.70 -13.55
N GLY A 205 -0.36 12.48 -13.02
CA GLY A 205 -1.54 11.63 -12.87
C GLY A 205 -1.18 10.30 -12.20
N PHE A 206 -2.21 9.49 -11.95
CA PHE A 206 -2.05 8.20 -11.28
C PHE A 206 -1.08 7.25 -12.02
N ARG A 207 -1.17 7.16 -13.35
CA ARG A 207 -0.24 6.33 -14.14
C ARG A 207 1.22 6.74 -13.99
N GLU A 208 1.48 8.04 -13.87
CA GLU A 208 2.84 8.55 -13.63
C GLU A 208 3.32 8.21 -12.22
N SER A 209 2.44 8.18 -11.23
CA SER A 209 2.80 7.72 -9.88
C SER A 209 3.16 6.23 -9.85
N GLN A 210 2.51 5.40 -10.66
CA GLN A 210 2.91 3.99 -10.82
C GLN A 210 4.27 3.85 -11.53
N ARG A 211 4.53 4.68 -12.54
CA ARG A 211 5.84 4.71 -13.21
C ARG A 211 6.98 5.09 -12.26
N LEU A 212 6.74 5.97 -11.28
CA LEU A 212 7.71 6.28 -10.23
C LEU A 212 8.14 5.04 -9.44
N LYS A 213 7.20 4.13 -9.19
CA LYS A 213 7.47 2.85 -8.51
C LYS A 213 8.14 1.82 -9.41
N GLY A 214 8.31 2.12 -10.68
CA GLY A 214 8.83 1.19 -11.68
C GLY A 214 7.77 0.32 -12.34
N TYR A 215 6.46 0.60 -12.18
CA TYR A 215 5.41 -0.12 -12.90
C TYR A 215 5.13 0.57 -14.24
N GLY A 216 5.29 -0.15 -15.35
CA GLY A 216 4.82 0.28 -16.67
C GLY A 216 3.32 -0.01 -16.86
N TYR A 217 2.86 -1.12 -16.30
CA TYR A 217 1.46 -1.57 -16.26
C TYR A 217 1.23 -2.36 -14.98
N ASP A 218 0.09 -2.19 -14.35
CA ASP A 218 -0.38 -2.96 -13.20
C ASP A 218 -1.87 -3.27 -13.40
N PHE A 219 -2.23 -4.55 -13.45
CA PHE A 219 -3.60 -4.98 -13.71
C PHE A 219 -4.55 -4.59 -12.58
N GLY A 220 -4.14 -4.78 -11.34
CA GLY A 220 -4.98 -4.48 -10.18
C GLY A 220 -5.33 -3.01 -10.08
N GLU A 221 -4.34 -2.16 -10.23
CA GLU A 221 -4.47 -0.71 -10.16
C GLU A 221 -5.18 -0.14 -11.40
N THR A 222 -4.86 -0.64 -12.60
CA THR A 222 -5.44 -0.14 -13.85
C THR A 222 -6.92 -0.47 -13.95
N ALA A 223 -7.35 -1.63 -13.45
CA ALA A 223 -8.77 -2.03 -13.49
C ALA A 223 -9.67 -1.13 -12.62
N VAL A 224 -9.11 -0.58 -11.53
CA VAL A 224 -9.87 0.26 -10.57
C VAL A 224 -9.80 1.76 -10.94
N TYR A 225 -8.67 2.24 -11.47
CA TYR A 225 -8.38 3.67 -11.58
C TYR A 225 -8.17 4.19 -13.01
N ASP A 226 -8.47 3.40 -14.04
CA ASP A 226 -8.24 3.80 -15.45
C ASP A 226 -8.99 5.08 -15.86
N THR A 227 -10.01 5.47 -15.11
CA THR A 227 -10.86 6.64 -15.38
C THR A 227 -10.72 7.79 -14.38
N SER A 228 -10.01 7.59 -13.26
CA SER A 228 -9.90 8.63 -12.22
C SER A 228 -8.45 8.99 -11.91
N ASP A 229 -8.09 10.25 -12.11
CA ASP A 229 -6.83 10.84 -11.60
C ASP A 229 -6.83 10.98 -10.06
N LEU A 230 -7.66 10.23 -9.35
CA LEU A 230 -7.93 10.41 -7.93
C LEU A 230 -7.05 9.54 -7.04
N GLY A 231 -6.37 8.55 -7.61
CA GLY A 231 -5.54 7.61 -6.87
C GLY A 231 -4.21 8.22 -6.40
N GLY A 232 -3.78 7.77 -5.23
CA GLY A 232 -2.43 7.94 -4.71
C GLY A 232 -2.11 6.76 -3.83
N THR A 233 -0.87 6.63 -3.41
CA THR A 233 -0.46 5.53 -2.54
C THR A 233 0.61 6.00 -1.55
N THR A 234 0.69 5.31 -0.42
CA THR A 234 1.67 5.58 0.63
C THR A 234 2.61 4.38 0.76
N ASP A 235 3.90 4.63 0.65
CA ASP A 235 4.94 3.71 1.09
C ASP A 235 5.29 4.06 2.54
N ILE A 236 4.66 3.32 3.46
CA ILE A 236 4.77 3.56 4.90
C ILE A 236 6.20 3.29 5.39
N ASP A 237 6.86 2.27 4.84
CA ASP A 237 8.19 1.86 5.30
C ASP A 237 9.27 2.88 4.92
N ASN A 238 9.12 3.54 3.78
CA ASN A 238 10.07 4.53 3.28
C ASN A 238 9.63 5.98 3.55
N ASN A 239 8.49 6.21 4.19
CA ASN A 239 7.91 7.52 4.44
C ASN A 239 7.68 8.32 3.13
N ILE A 240 7.07 7.70 2.14
CA ILE A 240 6.81 8.31 0.84
C ILE A 240 5.30 8.33 0.56
N ILE A 241 4.82 9.46 0.05
CA ILE A 241 3.49 9.58 -0.58
C ILE A 241 3.67 9.78 -2.08
N TYR A 242 3.06 8.91 -2.86
CA TYR A 242 2.88 9.07 -4.29
C TYR A 242 1.55 9.77 -4.56
N SER A 243 1.61 11.07 -4.74
CA SER A 243 0.48 11.95 -5.03
C SER A 243 0.39 12.28 -6.52
N ASN A 244 -0.68 12.93 -6.93
CA ASN A 244 -0.87 13.38 -8.30
C ASN A 244 -1.32 14.85 -8.38
N SER A 245 -1.47 15.38 -9.58
CA SER A 245 -1.84 16.77 -9.82
C SER A 245 -3.20 17.18 -9.27
N THR A 246 -4.13 16.24 -9.09
CA THR A 246 -5.47 16.50 -8.50
C THR A 246 -5.37 16.75 -7.00
N GLN A 247 -4.64 15.89 -6.29
CA GLN A 247 -4.46 16.00 -4.84
C GLN A 247 -3.37 17.02 -4.49
N GLY A 248 -2.27 17.04 -5.23
CA GLY A 248 -1.15 17.96 -5.01
C GLY A 248 -0.41 17.69 -3.72
N GLU A 249 0.02 18.77 -3.04
CA GLU A 249 0.86 18.71 -1.84
C GLU A 249 0.11 18.25 -0.59
N PHE A 250 -1.22 18.36 -0.56
CA PHE A 250 -2.03 18.10 0.62
C PHE A 250 -2.99 16.94 0.38
N TYR A 251 -2.47 15.74 0.47
CA TYR A 251 -3.23 14.51 0.34
C TYR A 251 -3.48 13.90 1.73
N GLN A 252 -4.52 14.39 2.40
CA GLN A 252 -4.82 14.06 3.80
C GLN A 252 -5.02 12.57 4.02
N HIS A 253 -5.78 11.89 3.15
CA HIS A 253 -6.05 10.45 3.24
C HIS A 253 -4.74 9.65 3.32
N GLU A 254 -3.82 9.88 2.39
CA GLU A 254 -2.54 9.18 2.39
C GLU A 254 -1.64 9.58 3.58
N MET A 255 -1.73 10.83 4.03
CA MET A 255 -1.02 11.27 5.23
C MET A 255 -1.53 10.56 6.48
N MET A 256 -2.85 10.38 6.64
CA MET A 256 -3.43 9.64 7.78
C MET A 256 -2.93 8.20 7.87
N ARG A 257 -2.61 7.56 6.75
CA ARG A 257 -2.09 6.18 6.74
C ARG A 257 -0.79 6.03 7.54
N PHE A 258 -0.05 7.10 7.76
CA PHE A 258 1.15 7.07 8.61
C PHE A 258 0.87 6.82 10.10
N VAL A 259 -0.36 6.96 10.56
CA VAL A 259 -0.75 6.51 11.91
C VAL A 259 -0.46 5.00 12.07
N ARG A 260 -0.55 4.23 10.98
CA ARG A 260 -0.20 2.80 10.95
C ARG A 260 1.29 2.51 11.19
N THR A 261 2.19 3.50 11.08
CA THR A 261 3.61 3.28 11.42
C THR A 261 3.78 2.92 12.88
N LYS A 262 2.98 3.53 13.74
CA LYS A 262 2.94 3.26 15.18
C LYS A 262 1.97 2.12 15.52
N TYR A 263 0.78 2.13 14.94
CA TYR A 263 -0.32 1.21 15.29
C TYR A 263 -0.49 0.12 14.22
N ARG A 264 0.61 -0.62 13.93
CA ARG A 264 0.65 -1.61 12.82
C ARG A 264 -0.32 -2.78 13.01
N THR A 265 -0.60 -3.14 14.24
CA THR A 265 -1.47 -4.26 14.59
C THR A 265 -2.88 -3.83 15.00
N ALA A 266 -3.18 -2.53 14.97
CA ALA A 266 -4.51 -2.04 15.27
C ALA A 266 -5.56 -2.65 14.34
N HIS A 267 -6.76 -2.82 14.87
CA HIS A 267 -7.89 -3.34 14.12
C HIS A 267 -8.12 -2.52 12.85
N TYR A 268 -8.30 -3.21 11.71
CA TYR A 268 -8.40 -2.56 10.39
C TYR A 268 -9.52 -1.52 10.30
N LEU A 269 -10.68 -1.77 10.93
CA LEU A 269 -11.78 -0.79 10.96
C LEU A 269 -11.38 0.52 11.65
N LEU A 270 -10.61 0.46 12.73
CA LEU A 270 -10.15 1.68 13.40
C LEU A 270 -9.19 2.47 12.50
N THR A 271 -8.25 1.80 11.84
CA THR A 271 -7.29 2.46 10.95
C THR A 271 -7.93 2.97 9.65
N ASP A 272 -8.91 2.24 9.09
CA ASP A 272 -9.66 2.67 7.91
C ASP A 272 -10.57 3.85 8.25
N GLY A 273 -11.27 3.78 9.40
CA GLY A 273 -12.10 4.89 9.89
C GLY A 273 -11.33 6.17 10.14
N LEU A 274 -10.14 6.07 10.75
CA LEU A 274 -9.25 7.22 10.96
C LEU A 274 -8.84 7.90 9.66
N SER A 275 -8.68 7.13 8.59
CA SER A 275 -8.28 7.67 7.28
C SER A 275 -9.25 8.71 6.74
N GLU A 276 -10.50 8.73 7.24
CA GLU A 276 -11.55 9.66 6.83
C GLU A 276 -12.00 10.61 7.94
N TYR A 277 -11.97 10.17 9.20
CA TYR A 277 -12.57 10.91 10.33
C TYR A 277 -11.95 12.28 10.60
N TYR A 278 -10.65 12.42 10.45
CA TYR A 278 -9.93 13.68 10.69
C TYR A 278 -9.71 14.53 9.44
N LEU A 279 -10.33 14.19 8.32
CA LEU A 279 -10.20 14.97 7.10
C LEU A 279 -11.06 16.22 7.13
N GLU A 280 -10.60 17.32 6.54
CA GLU A 280 -11.37 18.58 6.42
C GLU A 280 -12.65 18.38 5.55
N ASN A 281 -12.54 17.56 4.49
CA ASN A 281 -13.62 17.23 3.58
C ASN A 281 -13.47 15.77 3.19
N PRO A 282 -13.98 14.83 3.98
CA PRO A 282 -13.78 13.42 3.73
C PRO A 282 -14.45 12.98 2.44
N GLN A 283 -13.67 12.38 1.55
CA GLN A 283 -14.10 11.86 0.25
C GLN A 283 -13.48 10.52 -0.01
N ILE A 284 -14.30 9.57 -0.41
CA ILE A 284 -13.82 8.26 -0.84
C ILE A 284 -13.97 8.18 -2.36
N ILE A 285 -12.86 7.97 -3.07
CA ILE A 285 -12.80 7.98 -4.55
C ILE A 285 -13.46 9.25 -5.13
N GLY A 286 -13.18 10.43 -4.52
CA GLY A 286 -13.69 11.71 -5.01
C GLY A 286 -15.18 11.97 -4.77
N ILE A 287 -15.88 11.07 -4.09
CA ILE A 287 -17.29 11.20 -3.71
C ILE A 287 -17.34 11.59 -2.22
N PRO A 288 -18.12 12.62 -1.83
CA PRO A 288 -18.29 12.99 -0.43
C PRO A 288 -18.73 11.80 0.42
N ILE A 289 -18.13 11.64 1.59
CA ILE A 289 -18.41 10.50 2.48
C ILE A 289 -19.88 10.40 2.86
N GLN A 290 -20.58 11.54 2.96
CA GLN A 290 -22.03 11.57 3.21
C GLN A 290 -22.84 10.81 2.15
N SER A 291 -22.45 10.87 0.87
CA SER A 291 -23.12 10.13 -0.19
C SER A 291 -22.95 8.62 0.02
N HIS A 292 -21.78 8.19 0.42
CA HIS A 292 -21.54 6.78 0.76
C HIS A 292 -22.35 6.34 1.99
N PHE A 293 -22.50 7.20 3.00
CA PHE A 293 -23.38 6.90 4.15
C PHE A 293 -24.85 6.76 3.72
N LYS A 294 -25.35 7.61 2.80
CA LYS A 294 -26.71 7.48 2.25
C LYS A 294 -26.92 6.15 1.52
N ASP A 295 -25.95 5.76 0.70
CA ASP A 295 -26.00 4.50 -0.02
C ASP A 295 -25.98 3.30 0.92
N LEU A 296 -25.13 3.34 1.96
CA LEU A 296 -25.06 2.30 2.98
C LEU A 296 -26.35 2.23 3.82
N ASP A 297 -26.92 3.38 4.24
CA ASP A 297 -28.18 3.40 5.00
C ASP A 297 -29.34 2.82 4.20
N ASN A 298 -29.48 3.19 2.91
CA ASN A 298 -30.47 2.62 2.00
C ASN A 298 -30.30 1.11 1.85
N TYR A 299 -29.06 0.65 1.63
CA TYR A 299 -28.76 -0.77 1.51
C TYR A 299 -29.13 -1.55 2.78
N LEU A 300 -28.76 -1.03 3.95
CA LEU A 300 -29.07 -1.65 5.23
C LEU A 300 -30.59 -1.62 5.56
N ALA A 301 -31.33 -0.64 5.05
CA ALA A 301 -32.79 -0.61 5.19
C ALA A 301 -33.48 -1.71 4.37
N GLU A 302 -32.92 -2.04 3.19
CA GLU A 302 -33.39 -3.14 2.34
C GLU A 302 -32.93 -4.53 2.86
N HIS A 303 -31.89 -4.55 3.72
CA HIS A 303 -31.28 -5.76 4.26
C HIS A 303 -31.26 -5.74 5.81
N PRO A 304 -32.45 -5.83 6.46
CA PRO A 304 -32.55 -5.80 7.93
C PRO A 304 -31.88 -7.01 8.62
N GLU A 305 -31.67 -8.10 7.90
CA GLU A 305 -31.02 -9.34 8.39
C GLU A 305 -29.51 -9.18 8.59
N ILE A 306 -28.88 -8.16 8.02
CA ILE A 306 -27.42 -7.94 8.16
C ILE A 306 -27.10 -7.55 9.60
N ASP A 307 -26.23 -8.32 10.23
CA ASP A 307 -25.69 -8.04 11.58
C ASP A 307 -24.30 -7.39 11.47
N LEU A 308 -24.24 -6.09 11.76
CA LEU A 308 -23.02 -5.29 11.70
C LEU A 308 -22.01 -5.63 12.82
N LYS A 309 -22.29 -6.58 13.70
CA LYS A 309 -21.27 -7.16 14.61
C LYS A 309 -20.33 -8.11 13.88
N ILE A 310 -20.74 -8.63 12.74
CA ILE A 310 -19.96 -9.55 11.91
C ILE A 310 -19.40 -8.73 10.76
N PHE A 311 -18.30 -8.04 11.03
CA PHE A 311 -17.77 -6.96 10.17
C PHE A 311 -17.42 -7.41 8.75
N ASP A 312 -17.05 -8.67 8.55
CA ASP A 312 -16.66 -9.21 7.24
C ASP A 312 -17.79 -9.88 6.45
N ASN A 313 -18.98 -10.06 7.04
CA ASN A 313 -19.94 -11.06 6.58
C ASN A 313 -21.04 -10.54 5.65
N PHE A 314 -20.91 -9.34 5.05
CA PHE A 314 -21.86 -8.91 4.06
C PHE A 314 -21.20 -8.33 2.82
N ASP A 315 -21.59 -8.85 1.68
CA ASP A 315 -21.22 -8.32 0.37
C ASP A 315 -22.17 -7.17 0.03
N THR A 316 -21.65 -5.97 0.01
CA THR A 316 -22.39 -4.77 -0.41
C THR A 316 -22.34 -4.55 -1.92
N GLY A 317 -21.90 -5.53 -2.69
CA GLY A 317 -21.70 -5.39 -4.13
C GLY A 317 -20.69 -4.28 -4.45
N ASN A 318 -21.16 -3.21 -5.09
CA ASN A 318 -20.32 -2.05 -5.44
C ASN A 318 -20.01 -1.10 -4.25
N LEU A 319 -20.57 -1.34 -3.07
CA LEU A 319 -20.27 -0.57 -1.85
C LEU A 319 -18.95 -1.08 -1.22
N THR A 320 -17.86 -0.97 -1.95
CA THR A 320 -16.51 -1.42 -1.53
C THR A 320 -15.98 -0.67 -0.31
N GLN A 321 -16.68 0.37 0.14
CA GLN A 321 -16.19 1.33 1.14
C GLN A 321 -16.77 1.12 2.55
N LYS A 322 -17.48 0.01 2.78
CA LYS A 322 -18.15 -0.28 4.08
C LYS A 322 -17.21 -0.17 5.28
N ASN A 323 -15.95 -0.64 5.13
CA ASN A 323 -14.98 -0.63 6.22
C ASN A 323 -14.61 0.80 6.64
N TYR A 324 -14.46 1.71 5.69
CA TYR A 324 -14.22 3.13 5.98
C TYR A 324 -15.39 3.74 6.73
N LEU A 325 -16.64 3.44 6.31
CA LEU A 325 -17.85 4.01 6.92
C LEU A 325 -18.11 3.45 8.32
N ILE A 326 -18.03 2.14 8.50
CA ILE A 326 -18.18 1.50 9.81
C ILE A 326 -17.04 1.96 10.73
N GLY A 327 -15.81 1.97 10.22
CA GLY A 327 -14.65 2.45 10.96
C GLY A 327 -14.80 3.91 11.38
N PHE A 328 -15.29 4.79 10.49
CA PHE A 328 -15.60 6.19 10.80
C PHE A 328 -16.59 6.30 11.96
N VAL A 329 -17.69 5.52 11.93
CA VAL A 329 -18.68 5.46 13.02
C VAL A 329 -18.03 5.01 14.33
N LEU A 330 -17.20 3.97 14.30
CA LEU A 330 -16.53 3.45 15.50
C LEU A 330 -15.57 4.49 16.10
N VAL A 331 -14.78 5.16 15.28
CA VAL A 331 -13.87 6.23 15.71
C VAL A 331 -14.68 7.39 16.32
N ASP A 332 -15.78 7.83 15.67
CA ASP A 332 -16.66 8.88 16.19
C ASP A 332 -17.27 8.52 17.55
N LEU A 333 -17.74 7.28 17.70
CA LEU A 333 -18.29 6.80 18.97
C LEU A 333 -17.25 6.81 20.10
N ILE A 334 -16.03 6.33 19.82
CA ILE A 334 -14.94 6.29 20.80
C ILE A 334 -14.54 7.72 21.19
N GLU A 335 -14.25 8.58 20.22
CA GLU A 335 -13.84 9.96 20.46
C GLU A 335 -14.91 10.75 21.25
N LYS A 336 -16.18 10.62 20.90
CA LYS A 336 -17.27 11.38 21.55
C LYS A 336 -17.62 10.89 22.95
N ARG A 337 -17.55 9.58 23.19
CA ARG A 337 -17.96 9.00 24.48
C ARG A 337 -16.82 8.88 25.47
N CYS A 338 -15.62 8.60 25.01
CA CYS A 338 -14.50 8.24 25.86
C CYS A 338 -13.28 9.18 25.69
N GLY A 339 -13.26 9.97 24.62
CA GLY A 339 -12.18 10.90 24.32
C GLY A 339 -10.99 10.27 23.62
N HIS A 340 -10.05 11.13 23.22
CA HIS A 340 -8.90 10.77 22.40
C HIS A 340 -7.97 9.73 23.02
N ASP A 341 -7.70 9.83 24.31
CA ASP A 341 -6.81 8.89 25.00
C ASP A 341 -7.32 7.46 24.89
N LYS A 342 -8.64 7.26 24.94
CA LYS A 342 -9.27 5.94 24.73
C LYS A 342 -9.20 5.48 23.26
N LEU A 343 -9.22 6.39 22.31
CA LEU A 343 -8.97 6.02 20.91
C LEU A 343 -7.52 5.52 20.73
N LEU A 344 -6.53 6.20 21.34
CA LEU A 344 -5.14 5.75 21.30
C LEU A 344 -4.99 4.38 21.98
N GLU A 345 -5.63 4.16 23.13
CA GLU A 345 -5.66 2.87 23.80
C GLU A 345 -6.27 1.77 22.91
N ALA A 346 -7.38 2.07 22.22
CA ALA A 346 -8.00 1.14 21.29
C ALA A 346 -7.06 0.78 20.13
N LEU A 347 -6.34 1.76 19.57
CA LEU A 347 -5.35 1.52 18.51
C LEU A 347 -4.17 0.66 18.98
N GLU A 348 -3.82 0.71 20.26
CA GLU A 348 -2.73 -0.07 20.84
C GLU A 348 -3.15 -1.49 21.26
N THR A 349 -4.42 -1.70 21.63
CA THR A 349 -4.86 -2.93 22.31
C THR A 349 -5.90 -3.74 21.57
N VAL A 350 -6.55 -3.18 20.55
CA VAL A 350 -7.61 -3.84 19.78
C VAL A 350 -7.06 -4.28 18.42
N HIS A 351 -6.97 -5.59 18.20
CA HIS A 351 -6.37 -6.21 17.02
C HIS A 351 -7.34 -7.15 16.29
N THR A 352 -8.31 -7.72 17.01
CA THR A 352 -9.28 -8.69 16.51
C THR A 352 -10.71 -8.21 16.68
N ASP A 353 -11.66 -8.81 15.96
CA ASP A 353 -13.09 -8.53 16.10
C ASP A 353 -13.59 -8.76 17.53
N GLU A 354 -13.13 -9.84 18.21
CA GLU A 354 -13.50 -10.14 19.58
C GLU A 354 -12.99 -9.07 20.56
N GLU A 355 -11.76 -8.58 20.35
CA GLU A 355 -11.20 -7.50 21.18
C GLU A 355 -11.95 -6.19 20.94
N LEU A 356 -12.33 -5.89 19.68
CA LEU A 356 -13.15 -4.73 19.35
C LEU A 356 -14.52 -4.79 20.03
N LEU A 357 -15.23 -5.90 19.91
CA LEU A 357 -16.52 -6.10 20.58
C LEU A 357 -16.40 -5.99 22.10
N SER A 358 -15.34 -6.56 22.67
CA SER A 358 -15.04 -6.44 24.10
C SER A 358 -14.78 -5.00 24.54
N PHE A 359 -14.01 -4.24 23.74
CA PHE A 359 -13.74 -2.84 23.98
C PHE A 359 -15.02 -2.00 23.95
N LEU A 360 -15.87 -2.18 22.93
CA LEU A 360 -17.15 -1.49 22.83
C LEU A 360 -18.05 -1.75 24.03
N ARG A 361 -18.08 -3.00 24.51
CA ARG A 361 -18.86 -3.38 25.68
C ARG A 361 -18.33 -2.75 26.98
N ASN A 362 -17.03 -2.85 27.20
CA ASN A 362 -16.42 -2.49 28.48
C ASN A 362 -16.22 -0.98 28.63
N GLU A 363 -15.79 -0.31 27.58
CA GLU A 363 -15.41 1.11 27.62
C GLU A 363 -16.58 2.03 27.21
N LEU A 364 -17.41 1.62 26.24
CA LEU A 364 -18.54 2.43 25.80
C LEU A 364 -19.88 2.03 26.44
N ASN A 365 -19.90 0.98 27.28
CA ASN A 365 -21.13 0.39 27.87
C ASN A 365 -22.16 0.01 26.80
N ILE A 366 -21.71 -0.48 25.65
CA ILE A 366 -22.60 -0.92 24.57
C ILE A 366 -22.76 -2.44 24.72
N SER A 367 -23.97 -2.91 25.02
CA SER A 367 -24.19 -4.35 25.07
C SER A 367 -24.05 -4.96 23.67
N GLU A 368 -23.63 -6.22 23.61
CA GLU A 368 -23.46 -6.93 22.34
C GLU A 368 -24.74 -6.97 21.49
N ASN A 369 -25.92 -6.97 22.16
CA ASN A 369 -27.20 -6.93 21.46
C ASN A 369 -27.53 -5.56 20.88
N ASP A 370 -26.95 -4.47 21.41
CA ASP A 370 -27.22 -3.11 21.00
C ASP A 370 -26.26 -2.62 19.91
N ILE A 371 -25.09 -3.24 19.72
CA ILE A 371 -24.04 -2.80 18.79
C ILE A 371 -24.61 -2.60 17.39
N ASN A 372 -25.33 -3.59 16.84
CA ASN A 372 -25.91 -3.51 15.50
C ASN A 372 -26.86 -2.31 15.37
N GLY A 373 -27.74 -2.12 16.34
CA GLY A 373 -28.70 -1.01 16.35
C GLY A 373 -28.03 0.36 16.45
N ILE A 374 -26.99 0.47 17.28
CA ILE A 374 -26.22 1.72 17.45
C ILE A 374 -25.47 2.08 16.19
N ILE A 375 -24.74 1.13 15.57
CA ILE A 375 -24.01 1.40 14.33
C ILE A 375 -24.97 1.82 13.21
N ARG A 376 -26.10 1.13 13.04
CA ARG A 376 -27.14 1.52 12.07
C ARG A 376 -27.69 2.92 12.33
N ALA A 377 -27.95 3.28 13.59
CA ALA A 377 -28.45 4.60 13.95
C ALA A 377 -27.43 5.71 13.63
N GLU A 378 -26.14 5.45 13.88
CA GLU A 378 -25.08 6.42 13.55
C GLU A 378 -24.85 6.54 12.03
N ILE A 379 -24.90 5.43 11.27
CA ILE A 379 -24.86 5.45 9.80
C ILE A 379 -25.98 6.35 9.27
N LYS A 380 -27.21 6.15 9.76
CA LYS A 380 -28.35 6.98 9.38
C LYS A 380 -28.15 8.46 9.75
N ARG A 381 -27.63 8.73 10.94
CA ARG A 381 -27.31 10.10 11.36
C ARG A 381 -26.32 10.77 10.41
N PHE A 382 -25.27 10.08 9.99
CA PHE A 382 -24.28 10.61 9.03
C PHE A 382 -24.84 10.72 7.60
N ALA A 383 -25.81 9.91 7.23
CA ALA A 383 -26.52 10.03 5.95
C ALA A 383 -27.39 11.30 5.89
N GLU A 384 -27.98 11.72 7.03
CA GLU A 384 -28.89 12.84 7.11
C GLU A 384 -28.21 14.20 7.43
N CYS A 385 -27.04 14.18 8.09
CA CYS A 385 -26.32 15.41 8.49
C CYS A 385 -25.22 15.78 7.47
N GLU A 386 -24.96 17.09 7.29
CA GLU A 386 -23.72 17.54 6.66
C GLU A 386 -22.54 17.24 7.58
N ILE A 387 -21.50 16.59 7.03
CA ILE A 387 -20.28 16.17 7.73
C ILE A 387 -19.16 17.16 7.44
#